data_c311cfe21a2a3f65f49aaa95aa33a49d
#
_entry.id   c311cfe21a2a3f65f49aaa95aa33a49d
#
_cell.length_a   1.000
_cell.length_b   1.000
_cell.length_c   1.000
_cell.angle_alpha   90.00
_cell.angle_beta   90.00
_cell.angle_gamma   90.00
#
_symmetry.space_group_name_H-M   'P 1'
#
loop_
_entity.id
_entity.type
_entity.pdbx_description
1 polymer ?
#
loop_
_entity_poly.entity_id
_entity_poly.type
_entity_poly.pdbx_seq_one_letter_code
_entity_poly.pdbx_strand_id
1 'polypeptide(L)' 'MRLDKFLKVSRLIKRRTVANEACDAQCILVNGREQKAGYQVKAGDVIQLNLGKRLLKVEVLYTGRGLTSLVPEAV' A
#
# COMPACT_ATOMS: atom_id res chain seq x y z
N MET A 1 -2.80 5.55 -9.93
CA MET A 1 -3.59 4.46 -9.33
C MET A 1 -3.93 4.81 -7.90
N ARG A 2 -5.15 4.57 -7.48
CA ARG A 2 -5.57 4.83 -6.10
C ARG A 2 -4.88 3.84 -5.14
N LEU A 3 -4.65 4.30 -3.93
CA LEU A 3 -3.96 3.49 -2.91
C LEU A 3 -4.70 2.18 -2.61
N ASP A 4 -6.03 2.23 -2.44
CA ASP A 4 -6.82 1.03 -2.17
C ASP A 4 -6.74 0.03 -3.32
N LYS A 5 -6.77 0.50 -4.56
CA LYS A 5 -6.61 -0.36 -5.74
C LYS A 5 -5.21 -0.95 -5.80
N PHE A 6 -4.18 -0.15 -5.51
CA PHE A 6 -2.80 -0.62 -5.51
C PHE A 6 -2.60 -1.75 -4.50
N LEU A 7 -3.15 -1.60 -3.30
CA LEU A 7 -3.04 -2.61 -2.26
C LEU A 7 -3.67 -3.94 -2.68
N LYS A 8 -4.76 -3.88 -3.45
CA LYS A 8 -5.40 -5.09 -3.97
C LYS A 8 -4.60 -5.71 -5.11
N VAL A 9 -4.21 -4.93 -6.13
CA VAL A 9 -3.53 -5.48 -7.30
C VAL A 9 -2.14 -5.99 -6.98
N SER A 10 -1.49 -5.43 -5.97
CA SER A 10 -0.19 -5.91 -5.50
C SER A 10 -0.31 -7.12 -4.57
N ARG A 11 -1.54 -7.55 -4.28
CA ARG A 11 -1.85 -8.69 -3.40
C ARG A 11 -1.40 -8.51 -1.96
N LEU A 12 -1.16 -7.29 -1.54
CA LEU A 12 -0.88 -6.98 -0.14
C LEU A 12 -2.13 -7.17 0.71
N ILE A 13 -3.29 -6.82 0.15
CA ILE A 13 -4.59 -7.01 0.77
C ILE A 13 -5.50 -7.68 -0.26
N LYS A 14 -6.19 -8.74 0.15
CA LYS A 14 -6.98 -9.57 -0.77
C LYS A 14 -8.22 -8.87 -1.32
N ARG A 15 -8.83 -7.99 -0.54
CA ARG A 15 -10.07 -7.32 -0.92
C ARG A 15 -9.90 -5.82 -0.90
N ARG A 16 -10.43 -5.15 -1.92
CA ARG A 16 -10.37 -3.70 -2.01
C ARG A 16 -11.14 -3.01 -0.88
N THR A 17 -12.25 -3.60 -0.44
CA THR A 17 -13.01 -3.07 0.70
C THR A 17 -12.17 -3.08 1.98
N VAL A 18 -11.42 -4.16 2.20
CA VAL A 18 -10.52 -4.25 3.35
C VAL A 18 -9.40 -3.21 3.23
N ALA A 19 -8.86 -3.02 2.04
CA ALA A 19 -7.85 -2.00 1.80
C ALA A 19 -8.38 -0.60 2.10
N ASN A 20 -9.61 -0.31 1.67
CA ASN A 20 -10.26 0.96 1.93
C ASN A 20 -10.44 1.18 3.45
N GLU A 21 -10.93 0.17 4.14
CA GLU A 21 -11.11 0.22 5.60
C GLU A 21 -9.78 0.42 6.33
N ALA A 22 -8.72 -0.24 5.88
CA ALA A 22 -7.40 -0.08 6.48
C ALA A 22 -6.87 1.35 6.30
N CYS A 23 -7.11 1.95 5.15
CA CYS A 23 -6.75 3.35 4.93
C CYS A 23 -7.53 4.28 5.85
N ASP A 24 -8.83 4.03 5.99
CA ASP A 24 -9.69 4.84 6.87
C ASP A 24 -9.32 4.68 8.35
N ALA A 25 -8.86 3.50 8.73
CA ALA A 25 -8.41 3.22 10.10
C ALA A 25 -7.00 3.73 10.37
N GLN A 26 -6.39 4.42 9.40
CA GLN A 26 -5.04 4.99 9.54
C GLN A 26 -3.96 3.93 9.72
N CYS A 27 -4.21 2.73 9.19
CA CYS A 27 -3.25 1.63 9.23
C CYS A 27 -2.24 1.70 8.10
N ILE A 28 -2.44 2.58 7.14
CA ILE A 28 -1.60 2.67 5.94
C ILE A 28 -0.89 4.03 5.93
N LEU A 29 0.42 3.99 5.88
CA LEU A 29 1.25 5.17 5.78
C LEU A 29 1.95 5.17 4.42
N VAL A 30 2.07 6.33 3.80
CA VAL A 30 2.85 6.50 2.58
C VAL A 30 3.91 7.55 2.84
N ASN A 31 5.17 7.17 2.70
CA ASN A 31 6.32 8.03 3.00
C ASN A 31 6.25 8.60 4.42
N GLY A 32 5.77 7.78 5.37
CA GLY A 32 5.66 8.17 6.77
C GLY A 32 4.44 9.01 7.12
N ARG A 33 3.52 9.22 6.18
CA ARG A 33 2.30 10.00 6.40
C ARG A 33 1.06 9.16 6.17
N GLU A 34 0.04 9.38 6.99
CA GLU A 34 -1.26 8.75 6.80
C GLU A 34 -1.90 9.27 5.52
N GLN A 35 -2.39 8.35 4.68
CA GLN A 35 -3.05 8.68 3.44
C GLN A 35 -4.38 7.95 3.35
N LYS A 36 -5.34 8.58 2.68
CA LYS A 36 -6.66 7.98 2.46
C LYS A 36 -6.63 7.05 1.26
N ALA A 37 -7.67 6.22 1.13
CA ALA A 37 -7.80 5.27 0.05
C ALA A 37 -7.70 5.88 -1.35
N GLY A 38 -8.09 7.15 -1.49
CA GLY A 38 -8.02 7.85 -2.78
C GLY A 38 -6.67 8.44 -3.14
N TYR A 39 -5.66 8.27 -2.29
CA TYR A 39 -4.32 8.77 -2.57
C TYR A 39 -3.78 8.16 -3.88
N GLN A 40 -3.15 8.99 -4.72
CA GLN A 40 -2.58 8.54 -5.97
C GLN A 40 -1.14 8.03 -5.74
N VAL A 41 -0.97 6.73 -5.87
CA VAL A 41 0.31 6.07 -5.65
C VAL A 41 1.25 6.33 -6.81
N LYS A 42 2.52 6.60 -6.51
CA LYS A 42 3.56 6.88 -7.49
C LYS A 42 4.74 5.95 -7.29
N ALA A 43 5.49 5.71 -8.36
CA ALA A 43 6.75 4.99 -8.26
C ALA A 43 7.69 5.72 -7.30
N GLY A 44 8.36 4.97 -6.42
CA GLY A 44 9.23 5.52 -5.39
C GLY A 44 8.55 5.75 -4.06
N ASP A 45 7.21 5.69 -3.99
CA ASP A 45 6.50 5.78 -2.73
C ASP A 45 6.82 4.56 -1.85
N VAL A 46 7.01 4.79 -0.56
CA VAL A 46 7.18 3.72 0.42
C VAL A 46 5.91 3.61 1.23
N ILE A 47 5.24 2.48 1.10
CA ILE A 47 3.96 2.22 1.77
C ILE A 47 4.22 1.33 2.98
N GLN A 48 3.75 1.77 4.13
CA GLN A 48 3.84 1.01 5.36
C GLN A 48 2.43 0.55 5.74
N LEU A 49 2.28 -0.76 5.91
CA LEU A 49 1.03 -1.37 6.31
C LEU A 49 1.14 -1.85 7.75
N ASN A 50 0.30 -1.33 8.61
CA ASN A 50 0.22 -1.73 10.00
C ASN A 50 -1.03 -2.60 10.18
N LEU A 51 -0.87 -3.90 9.99
CA LEU A 51 -1.97 -4.88 9.99
C LEU A 51 -1.96 -5.69 11.29
N GLY A 52 -2.37 -5.05 12.38
CA GLY A 52 -2.41 -5.70 13.68
C GLY A 52 -1.02 -6.12 14.14
N LYS A 53 -0.75 -7.41 14.11
CA LYS A 53 0.55 -7.95 14.55
C LYS A 53 1.63 -7.89 13.48
N ARG A 54 1.27 -7.48 12.25
CA ARG A 54 2.19 -7.42 11.13
C ARG A 54 2.46 -5.98 10.74
N LEU A 55 3.74 -5.66 10.60
CA LEU A 55 4.17 -4.41 10.01
C LEU A 55 4.88 -4.74 8.71
N LEU A 56 4.31 -4.29 7.60
CA LEU A 56 4.89 -4.49 6.27
C LEU A 56 5.30 -3.16 5.69
N LYS A 57 6.43 -3.15 5.02
CA LYS A 57 6.93 -1.96 4.34
C LYS A 57 7.25 -2.35 2.91
N VAL A 58 6.65 -1.68 1.94
CA VAL A 58 6.82 -1.99 0.53
C VAL A 58 7.19 -0.73 -0.23
N GLU A 59 8.01 -0.87 -1.25
CA GLU A 59 8.34 0.22 -2.15
C GLU A 59 7.59 0.03 -3.46
N VAL A 60 7.00 1.11 -3.95
CA VAL A 60 6.26 1.10 -5.21
C VAL A 60 7.24 1.26 -6.36
N LEU A 61 7.18 0.33 -7.30
CA LEU A 61 8.04 0.34 -8.48
C LEU A 61 7.19 0.50 -9.74
N TYR A 62 7.73 1.19 -10.71
CA TYR A 62 7.11 1.28 -12.03
C TYR A 62 7.73 0.22 -12.93
N THR A 63 6.89 -0.59 -13.55
CA THR A 63 7.32 -1.59 -14.53
C THR A 63 6.61 -1.35 -15.85
N GLY A 64 7.00 -2.05 -16.91
CA GLY A 64 6.32 -1.99 -18.20
C GLY A 64 4.85 -2.41 -18.15
N ARG A 65 4.41 -3.01 -17.05
CA ARG A 65 3.02 -3.42 -16.83
C ARG A 65 2.29 -2.48 -15.88
N GLY A 66 2.92 -1.38 -15.44
CA GLY A 66 2.37 -0.44 -14.49
C GLY A 66 3.06 -0.52 -13.14
N LEU A 67 2.37 -0.10 -12.09
CA LEU A 67 2.94 -0.07 -10.75
C LEU A 67 2.89 -1.46 -10.12
N THR A 68 3.96 -1.82 -9.43
CA THR A 68 4.04 -3.04 -8.65
C THR A 68 4.71 -2.73 -7.31
N SER A 69 4.68 -3.69 -6.39
CA SER A 69 5.32 -3.52 -5.10
C SER A 69 6.45 -4.50 -4.93
N LEU A 70 7.51 -4.07 -4.26
CA LEU A 70 8.58 -4.92 -3.80
C LEU A 70 8.56 -4.87 -2.28
N VAL A 71 8.58 -6.04 -1.64
CA VAL A 71 8.70 -6.13 -0.18
C VAL A 71 10.19 -6.23 0.13
N PRO A 72 10.84 -5.13 0.55
CA PRO A 72 12.29 -5.15 0.73
C PRO A 72 12.73 -6.06 1.87
N GLU A 73 11.91 -6.17 2.92
CA GLU A 73 12.24 -7.03 4.06
C GLU A 73 10.97 -7.47 4.78
N ALA A 74 10.93 -8.73 5.19
CA ALA A 74 9.93 -9.20 6.14
C ALA A 74 10.38 -8.74 7.54
N VAL A 75 9.60 -7.90 8.12
CA VAL A 75 9.87 -7.42 9.47
C VAL A 75 9.12 -8.28 10.46
#